data_2c181615f76c1560912b209a91b45bf8
#
_entry.id   2c181615f76c1560912b209a91b45bf8
#
_cell.length_a   1.000
_cell.length_b   1.000
_cell.length_c   1.000
_cell.angle_alpha   90.00
_cell.angle_beta   90.00
_cell.angle_gamma   90.00
#
_symmetry.space_group_name_H-M   'P 1'
#
loop_
_entity.id
_entity.type
_entity.pdbx_description
1 polymer ?
#
loop_
_entity_poly.entity_id
_entity_poly.type
_entity_poly.pdbx_seq_one_letter_code
_entity_poly.pdbx_strand_id
1 'polypeptide(L)'
;SLRRQRQMCIRDRGLQPVAAFNYGARRFARVRQAAIFTLSTAFCFVTVLNILCWFNAEPLIRLFRDDPAVTAVALPALRYQCIAMFLQPVIIVTNMMFQSIGKSGRATFLACCRQGICFIPLILTLPRIWGLPGIELCQPIADALTFCISMPFLLPFLKELGEKGDEE
;
A
#
# COMPACT_ATOMS: atom_id res chain seq x y z
N SER A 1 15.41 -3.96 27.42
CA SER A 1 14.96 -4.69 26.21
C SER A 1 13.91 -3.92 25.40
N LEU A 2 12.90 -3.29 26.02
CA LEU A 2 11.86 -2.47 25.36
C LEU A 2 12.42 -1.26 24.59
N ARG A 3 13.51 -0.66 25.04
CA ARG A 3 14.15 0.46 24.35
C ARG A 3 14.86 0.03 23.06
N ARG A 4 15.43 -1.19 23.03
CA ARG A 4 16.03 -1.78 21.83
C ARG A 4 14.97 -2.19 20.80
N GLN A 5 13.84 -2.73 21.24
CA GLN A 5 12.72 -3.07 20.33
C GLN A 5 12.12 -1.83 19.68
N ARG A 6 11.99 -0.70 20.42
CA ARG A 6 11.58 0.58 19.82
C ARG A 6 12.57 1.07 18.75
N GLN A 7 13.87 0.96 19.00
CA GLN A 7 14.88 1.37 18.01
C GLN A 7 14.92 0.47 16.77
N MET A 8 14.65 -0.84 16.91
CA MET A 8 14.58 -1.76 15.78
C MET A 8 13.38 -1.48 14.87
N CYS A 9 12.20 -1.22 15.44
CA CYS A 9 11.01 -0.84 14.66
C CYS A 9 11.13 0.52 13.94
N ILE A 10 11.91 1.46 14.51
CA ILE A 10 12.14 2.79 13.93
C ILE A 10 13.08 2.73 12.71
N ARG A 11 14.00 1.77 12.71
CA ARG A 11 15.04 1.64 11.68
C ARG A 11 14.52 1.07 10.36
N ASP A 12 13.46 0.24 10.40
CA ASP A 12 12.92 -0.43 9.22
C ASP A 12 11.88 0.39 8.43
N ARG A 13 11.42 1.53 8.98
CA ARG A 13 10.38 2.38 8.36
C ARG A 13 10.87 3.81 8.23
N GLY A 14 11.66 4.09 7.20
CA GLY A 14 12.34 5.38 7.00
C GLY A 14 11.42 6.62 7.03
N LEU A 15 10.21 6.53 6.50
CA LEU A 15 9.26 7.66 6.50
C LEU A 15 8.70 7.98 7.89
N GLN A 16 8.38 6.96 8.70
CA GLN A 16 7.70 7.16 9.98
C GLN A 16 8.46 8.05 10.97
N PRO A 17 9.77 7.82 11.25
CA PRO A 17 10.51 8.68 12.18
C PRO A 17 10.70 10.10 11.64
N VAL A 18 10.91 10.27 10.34
CA VAL A 18 11.06 11.59 9.71
C VAL A 18 9.74 12.36 9.81
N ALA A 19 8.61 11.73 9.46
CA ALA A 19 7.30 12.35 9.55
C ALA A 19 6.91 12.69 11.00
N ALA A 20 7.12 11.77 11.95
CA ALA A 20 6.80 11.97 13.36
C ALA A 20 7.62 13.11 13.97
N PHE A 21 8.94 13.16 13.71
CA PHE A 21 9.82 14.19 14.24
C PHE A 21 9.48 15.58 13.68
N ASN A 22 9.34 15.70 12.36
CA ASN A 22 9.05 17.00 11.72
C ASN A 22 7.62 17.47 12.03
N TYR A 23 6.66 16.56 12.16
CA TYR A 23 5.30 16.91 12.59
C TYR A 23 5.26 17.41 14.03
N GLY A 24 5.99 16.76 14.95
CA GLY A 24 6.15 17.21 16.33
C GLY A 24 6.88 18.56 16.45
N ALA A 25 7.85 18.81 15.56
CA ALA A 25 8.56 20.09 15.46
C ALA A 25 7.78 21.17 14.71
N ARG A 26 6.52 20.92 14.33
CA ARG A 26 5.63 21.78 13.53
C ARG A 26 6.16 22.14 12.14
N ARG A 27 7.18 21.47 11.62
CA ARG A 27 7.76 21.68 10.27
C ARG A 27 6.93 20.96 9.20
N PHE A 28 5.74 21.48 8.93
CA PHE A 28 4.75 20.82 8.07
C PHE A 28 5.19 20.74 6.60
N ALA A 29 5.88 21.75 6.09
CA ALA A 29 6.44 21.73 4.74
C ALA A 29 7.39 20.52 4.53
N ARG A 30 8.24 20.21 5.52
CA ARG A 30 9.15 19.06 5.44
C ARG A 30 8.43 17.72 5.51
N VAL A 31 7.35 17.63 6.30
CA VAL A 31 6.52 16.42 6.35
C VAL A 31 5.89 16.15 4.98
N ARG A 32 5.35 17.20 4.35
CA ARG A 32 4.77 17.10 3.01
C ARG A 32 5.81 16.70 1.97
N GLN A 33 6.99 17.31 1.97
CA GLN A 33 8.08 16.93 1.05
C GLN A 33 8.52 15.48 1.25
N ALA A 34 8.69 15.04 2.49
CA ALA A 34 9.04 13.64 2.80
C ALA A 34 7.98 12.66 2.32
N ALA A 35 6.69 12.99 2.49
CA ALA A 35 5.59 12.15 2.01
C ALA A 35 5.58 12.04 0.48
N ILE A 36 5.69 13.16 -0.23
CA ILE A 36 5.72 13.20 -1.69
C ILE A 36 6.95 12.48 -2.23
N PHE A 37 8.12 12.70 -1.64
CA PHE A 37 9.35 12.02 -2.04
C PHE A 37 9.24 10.50 -1.86
N THR A 38 8.74 10.04 -0.71
CA THR A 38 8.55 8.61 -0.44
C THR A 38 7.51 8.01 -1.39
N LEU A 39 6.42 8.72 -1.66
CA LEU A 39 5.40 8.26 -2.60
C LEU A 39 5.96 8.12 -4.02
N SER A 40 6.71 9.12 -4.50
CA SER A 40 7.33 9.10 -5.83
C SER A 40 8.36 7.98 -5.95
N THR A 41 9.21 7.82 -4.93
CA THR A 41 10.24 6.77 -4.90
C THR A 41 9.61 5.38 -4.86
N ALA A 42 8.60 5.17 -4.01
CA ALA A 42 7.87 3.91 -3.91
C ALA A 42 7.14 3.60 -5.22
N PHE A 43 6.50 4.60 -5.84
CA PHE A 43 5.82 4.42 -7.12
C PHE A 43 6.80 4.04 -8.24
N CYS A 44 7.93 4.72 -8.34
CA CYS A 44 8.98 4.41 -9.32
C CYS A 44 9.51 2.98 -9.12
N PHE A 45 9.83 2.60 -7.88
CA PHE A 45 10.34 1.27 -7.55
C PHE A 45 9.33 0.17 -7.87
N VAL A 46 8.07 0.36 -7.45
CA VAL A 46 6.99 -0.60 -7.73
C VAL A 46 6.73 -0.70 -9.23
N THR A 47 6.79 0.41 -9.97
CA THR A 47 6.62 0.41 -11.43
C THR A 47 7.71 -0.43 -12.11
N VAL A 48 8.97 -0.24 -11.74
CA VAL A 48 10.08 -1.02 -12.30
C VAL A 48 9.91 -2.51 -11.99
N LEU A 49 9.60 -2.86 -10.74
CA LEU A 49 9.35 -4.25 -10.36
C LEU A 49 8.15 -4.86 -11.10
N ASN A 50 7.07 -4.10 -11.26
CA ASN A 50 5.89 -4.55 -12.00
C ASN A 50 6.19 -4.83 -13.47
N ILE A 51 6.96 -3.96 -14.12
CA ILE A 51 7.39 -4.16 -15.51
C ILE A 51 8.22 -5.44 -15.61
N LEU A 52 9.18 -5.64 -14.70
CA LEU A 52 9.99 -6.86 -14.66
C LEU A 52 9.15 -8.10 -14.43
N CYS A 53 8.22 -8.07 -13.48
CA CYS A 53 7.30 -9.18 -13.21
C CYS A 53 6.37 -9.47 -14.39
N TRP A 54 5.87 -8.44 -15.06
CA TRP A 54 4.96 -8.59 -16.20
C TRP A 54 5.62 -9.34 -17.36
N PHE A 55 6.84 -8.93 -17.72
CA PHE A 55 7.58 -9.57 -18.82
C PHE A 55 8.14 -10.95 -18.45
N ASN A 56 8.46 -11.18 -17.19
CA ASN A 56 9.00 -12.44 -16.71
C ASN A 56 7.99 -13.28 -15.93
N ALA A 57 6.69 -13.05 -16.10
CA ALA A 57 5.65 -13.74 -15.33
C ALA A 57 5.69 -15.25 -15.54
N GLU A 58 5.81 -15.73 -16.77
CA GLU A 58 5.85 -17.16 -17.09
C GLU A 58 7.10 -17.86 -16.56
N PRO A 59 8.35 -17.39 -16.83
CA PRO A 59 9.53 -18.02 -16.26
C PRO A 59 9.56 -17.93 -14.74
N LEU A 60 8.99 -16.89 -14.14
CA LEU A 60 8.90 -16.74 -12.70
C LEU A 60 8.00 -17.82 -12.08
N ILE A 61 6.85 -18.12 -12.70
CA ILE A 61 5.94 -19.17 -12.22
C ILE A 61 6.59 -20.54 -12.38
N ARG A 62 7.24 -20.80 -13.50
CA ARG A 62 7.94 -22.08 -13.77
C ARG A 62 9.09 -22.33 -12.80
N LEU A 63 9.74 -21.28 -12.29
CA LEU A 63 10.78 -21.38 -11.27
C LEU A 63 10.25 -22.01 -9.97
N PHE A 64 8.99 -21.72 -9.61
CA PHE A 64 8.36 -22.29 -8.42
C PHE A 64 7.77 -23.67 -8.68
N ARG A 65 7.15 -23.88 -9.83
CA ARG A 65 6.57 -25.14 -10.23
C ARG A 65 6.43 -25.21 -11.75
N ASP A 66 7.12 -26.16 -12.33
CA ASP A 66 7.06 -26.44 -13.78
C ASP A 66 5.91 -27.42 -14.09
N ASP A 67 4.67 -26.89 -13.98
CA ASP A 67 3.44 -27.61 -14.25
C ASP A 67 2.54 -26.73 -15.12
N PRO A 68 2.17 -27.17 -16.34
CA PRO A 68 1.33 -26.41 -17.25
C PRO A 68 -0.04 -26.03 -16.65
N ALA A 69 -0.62 -26.90 -15.83
CA ALA A 69 -1.91 -26.63 -15.19
C ALA A 69 -1.81 -25.52 -14.16
N VAL A 70 -0.72 -25.48 -13.40
CA VAL A 70 -0.44 -24.40 -12.42
C VAL A 70 -0.15 -23.09 -13.14
N THR A 71 0.62 -23.12 -14.23
CA THR A 71 0.95 -21.93 -15.02
C THR A 71 -0.30 -21.29 -15.62
N ALA A 72 -1.24 -22.08 -16.13
CA ALA A 72 -2.48 -21.61 -16.72
C ALA A 72 -3.35 -20.82 -15.74
N VAL A 73 -3.32 -21.18 -14.45
CA VAL A 73 -4.07 -20.48 -13.39
C VAL A 73 -3.26 -19.31 -12.81
N ALA A 74 -1.98 -19.51 -12.54
CA ALA A 74 -1.16 -18.51 -11.87
C ALA A 74 -0.81 -17.30 -12.75
N LEU A 75 -0.74 -17.45 -14.06
CA LEU A 75 -0.37 -16.37 -14.98
C LEU A 75 -1.39 -15.22 -14.99
N PRO A 76 -2.71 -15.44 -15.16
CA PRO A 76 -3.70 -14.37 -15.05
C PRO A 76 -3.74 -13.77 -13.66
N ALA A 77 -3.66 -14.59 -12.60
CA ALA A 77 -3.62 -14.11 -11.21
C ALA A 77 -2.45 -13.14 -10.96
N LEU A 78 -1.25 -13.49 -11.42
CA LEU A 78 -0.06 -12.64 -11.29
C LEU A 78 -0.23 -11.32 -12.06
N ARG A 79 -0.82 -11.34 -13.26
CA ARG A 79 -1.09 -10.14 -14.05
C ARG A 79 -2.10 -9.22 -13.37
N TYR A 80 -3.19 -9.74 -12.82
CA TYR A 80 -4.16 -8.96 -12.05
C TYR A 80 -3.51 -8.34 -10.81
N GLN A 81 -2.65 -9.09 -10.14
CA GLN A 81 -1.91 -8.59 -8.98
C GLN A 81 -0.93 -7.47 -9.37
N CYS A 82 -0.23 -7.58 -10.49
CA CYS A 82 0.64 -6.51 -11.00
C CYS A 82 -0.12 -5.21 -11.23
N ILE A 83 -1.34 -5.26 -11.78
CA ILE A 83 -2.18 -4.06 -11.96
C ILE A 83 -2.54 -3.45 -10.60
N ALA A 84 -2.94 -4.26 -9.63
CA ALA A 84 -3.29 -3.78 -8.28
C ALA A 84 -2.10 -3.17 -7.54
N MET A 85 -0.88 -3.65 -7.79
CA MET A 85 0.33 -3.14 -7.15
C MET A 85 0.61 -1.65 -7.43
N PHE A 86 0.12 -1.08 -8.53
CA PHE A 86 0.23 0.37 -8.77
C PHE A 86 -0.52 1.22 -7.75
N LEU A 87 -1.54 0.68 -7.11
CA LEU A 87 -2.33 1.38 -6.09
C LEU A 87 -1.70 1.29 -4.69
N GLN A 88 -0.87 0.28 -4.46
CA GLN A 88 -0.25 -0.04 -3.17
C GLN A 88 0.56 1.09 -2.54
N PRO A 89 1.45 1.82 -3.27
CA PRO A 89 2.26 2.88 -2.68
C PRO A 89 1.42 3.95 -1.99
N VAL A 90 0.29 4.34 -2.60
CA VAL A 90 -0.61 5.36 -2.05
C VAL A 90 -1.22 4.87 -0.74
N ILE A 91 -1.74 3.64 -0.71
CA ILE A 91 -2.37 3.04 0.47
C ILE A 91 -1.37 2.93 1.62
N ILE A 92 -0.15 2.44 1.33
CA ILE A 92 0.89 2.22 2.34
C ILE A 92 1.40 3.54 2.90
N VAL A 93 1.73 4.51 2.03
CA VAL A 93 2.23 5.82 2.47
C VAL A 93 1.18 6.56 3.28
N THR A 94 -0.09 6.52 2.87
CA THR A 94 -1.19 7.12 3.64
C THR A 94 -1.30 6.51 5.03
N ASN A 95 -1.26 5.19 5.12
CA ASN A 95 -1.33 4.48 6.40
C ASN A 95 -0.13 4.83 7.30
N MET A 96 1.09 4.82 6.75
CA MET A 96 2.31 5.19 7.48
C MET A 96 2.28 6.63 7.98
N MET A 97 1.76 7.56 7.18
CA MET A 97 1.61 8.97 7.58
C MET A 97 0.67 9.11 8.77
N PHE A 98 -0.52 8.50 8.74
CA PHE A 98 -1.46 8.58 9.87
C PHE A 98 -0.94 7.89 11.12
N GLN A 99 -0.15 6.81 10.99
CA GLN A 99 0.52 6.18 12.13
C GLN A 99 1.56 7.09 12.76
N SER A 100 2.38 7.77 11.95
CA SER A 100 3.48 8.60 12.43
C SER A 100 3.03 9.87 13.15
N ILE A 101 1.90 10.45 12.76
CA ILE A 101 1.33 11.66 13.40
C ILE A 101 0.40 11.36 14.59
N GLY A 102 0.34 10.10 15.02
CA GLY A 102 -0.47 9.69 16.17
C GLY A 102 -1.97 9.57 15.92
N LYS A 103 -2.45 9.77 14.67
CA LYS A 103 -3.85 9.52 14.29
C LYS A 103 -4.09 8.03 14.03
N SER A 104 -3.74 7.19 15.02
CA SER A 104 -3.75 5.73 14.93
C SER A 104 -5.13 5.14 14.57
N GLY A 105 -6.22 5.76 15.02
CA GLY A 105 -7.57 5.32 14.68
C GLY A 105 -7.85 5.33 13.18
N ARG A 106 -7.42 6.38 12.46
CA ARG A 106 -7.56 6.46 10.99
C ARG A 106 -6.68 5.45 10.27
N ALA A 107 -5.45 5.26 10.75
CA ALA A 107 -4.52 4.27 10.22
C ALA A 107 -5.06 2.84 10.41
N THR A 108 -5.58 2.52 11.60
CA THR A 108 -6.20 1.23 11.90
C THR A 108 -7.44 1.00 11.04
N PHE A 109 -8.29 2.02 10.87
CA PHE A 109 -9.46 1.95 10.01
C PHE A 109 -9.07 1.61 8.55
N LEU A 110 -8.08 2.31 7.97
CA LEU A 110 -7.60 2.01 6.62
C LEU A 110 -7.04 0.58 6.51
N ALA A 111 -6.28 0.13 7.50
CA ALA A 111 -5.74 -1.23 7.52
C ALA A 111 -6.87 -2.28 7.61
N CYS A 112 -7.87 -2.03 8.46
CA CYS A 112 -9.06 -2.89 8.57
C CYS A 112 -9.90 -2.89 7.30
N CYS A 113 -10.03 -1.76 6.61
CA CYS A 113 -10.72 -1.69 5.33
C CYS A 113 -10.05 -2.60 4.30
N ARG A 114 -8.72 -2.55 4.21
CA ARG A 114 -7.98 -3.33 3.21
C ARG A 114 -8.11 -4.84 3.40
N GLN A 115 -7.83 -5.35 4.59
CA GLN A 115 -7.74 -6.79 4.87
C GLN A 115 -8.98 -7.38 5.54
N GLY A 116 -9.86 -6.53 6.08
CA GLY A 116 -11.07 -6.94 6.75
C GLY A 116 -12.32 -6.59 5.97
N ILE A 117 -12.75 -5.33 6.08
CA ILE A 117 -14.06 -4.87 5.61
C ILE A 117 -14.26 -5.05 4.10
N CYS A 118 -13.20 -4.80 3.29
CA CYS A 118 -13.29 -4.98 1.85
C CYS A 118 -12.98 -6.42 1.43
N PHE A 119 -11.92 -7.02 1.98
CA PHE A 119 -11.45 -8.32 1.53
C PHE A 119 -12.36 -9.49 1.94
N ILE A 120 -12.87 -9.51 3.20
CA ILE A 120 -13.67 -10.63 3.70
C ILE A 120 -14.97 -10.82 2.91
N PRO A 121 -15.79 -9.77 2.65
CA PRO A 121 -16.99 -9.94 1.83
C PRO A 121 -16.66 -10.41 0.41
N LEU A 122 -15.58 -9.88 -0.18
CA LEU A 122 -15.17 -10.24 -1.54
C LEU A 122 -14.78 -11.72 -1.64
N ILE A 123 -13.98 -12.23 -0.70
CA ILE A 123 -13.54 -13.64 -0.73
C ILE A 123 -14.67 -14.61 -0.43
N LEU A 124 -15.76 -14.17 0.20
CA LEU A 124 -16.94 -14.99 0.44
C LEU A 124 -17.91 -14.98 -0.74
N THR A 125 -17.97 -13.90 -1.50
CA THR A 125 -18.95 -13.70 -2.59
C THR A 125 -18.39 -14.00 -3.98
N LEU A 126 -17.21 -13.49 -4.32
CA LEU A 126 -16.64 -13.64 -5.66
C LEU A 126 -16.41 -15.10 -6.09
N PRO A 127 -15.85 -15.97 -5.23
CA PRO A 127 -15.67 -17.38 -5.59
C PRO A 127 -16.97 -18.13 -5.84
N ARG A 128 -18.08 -17.69 -5.22
CA ARG A 128 -19.40 -18.31 -5.45
C ARG A 128 -20.00 -17.92 -6.80
N ILE A 129 -19.63 -16.74 -7.33
CA ILE A 129 -20.17 -16.22 -8.59
C ILE A 129 -19.27 -16.62 -9.78
N TRP A 130 -17.95 -16.49 -9.61
CA TRP A 130 -16.97 -16.67 -10.70
C TRP A 130 -16.00 -17.84 -10.46
N GLY A 131 -16.13 -18.61 -9.37
CA GLY A 131 -15.22 -19.72 -9.09
C GLY A 131 -13.78 -19.28 -8.86
N LEU A 132 -12.84 -19.97 -9.50
CA LEU A 132 -11.39 -19.72 -9.36
C LEU A 132 -10.95 -18.30 -9.75
N PRO A 133 -11.36 -17.72 -10.90
CA PRO A 133 -11.08 -16.32 -11.23
C PRO A 133 -11.58 -15.32 -10.20
N GLY A 134 -12.66 -15.65 -9.51
CA GLY A 134 -13.17 -14.82 -8.41
C GLY A 134 -12.20 -14.69 -7.24
N ILE A 135 -11.47 -15.75 -6.91
CA ILE A 135 -10.45 -15.73 -5.86
C ILE A 135 -9.27 -14.82 -6.26
N GLU A 136 -8.83 -14.92 -7.52
CA GLU A 136 -7.72 -14.13 -8.05
C GLU A 136 -8.02 -12.62 -8.06
N LEU A 137 -9.27 -12.25 -8.29
CA LEU A 137 -9.72 -10.86 -8.34
C LEU A 137 -10.04 -10.25 -6.97
N CYS A 138 -10.20 -11.06 -5.91
CA CYS A 138 -10.53 -10.54 -4.57
C CYS A 138 -9.53 -9.50 -4.08
N GLN A 139 -8.23 -9.78 -4.19
CA GLN A 139 -7.18 -8.88 -3.72
C GLN A 139 -7.09 -7.59 -4.55
N PRO A 140 -7.04 -7.62 -5.89
CA PRO A 140 -7.05 -6.42 -6.73
C PRO A 140 -8.26 -5.52 -6.46
N ILE A 141 -9.44 -6.09 -6.31
CA ILE A 141 -10.67 -5.32 -6.03
C ILE A 141 -10.63 -4.72 -4.62
N ALA A 142 -10.19 -5.48 -3.62
CA ALA A 142 -10.02 -4.97 -2.26
C ALA A 142 -9.01 -3.81 -2.19
N ASP A 143 -7.90 -3.91 -2.92
CA ASP A 143 -6.90 -2.85 -3.02
C ASP A 143 -7.45 -1.61 -3.74
N ALA A 144 -8.23 -1.78 -4.82
CA ALA A 144 -8.89 -0.68 -5.52
C ALA A 144 -9.92 0.04 -4.64
N LEU A 145 -10.75 -0.70 -3.90
CA LEU A 145 -11.70 -0.13 -2.95
C LEU A 145 -10.98 0.62 -1.83
N THR A 146 -9.91 0.04 -1.29
CA THR A 146 -9.10 0.68 -0.24
C THR A 146 -8.42 1.95 -0.75
N PHE A 147 -7.95 1.95 -1.99
CA PHE A 147 -7.41 3.15 -2.65
C PHE A 147 -8.46 4.25 -2.74
N CYS A 148 -9.68 3.94 -3.20
CA CYS A 148 -10.77 4.91 -3.25
C CYS A 148 -11.13 5.48 -1.88
N ILE A 149 -11.07 4.65 -0.82
CA ILE A 149 -11.30 5.09 0.56
C ILE A 149 -10.12 5.92 1.08
N SER A 150 -8.89 5.60 0.69
CA SER A 150 -7.68 6.31 1.15
C SER A 150 -7.54 7.70 0.57
N MET A 151 -8.00 7.95 -0.66
CA MET A 151 -7.90 9.24 -1.35
C MET A 151 -8.55 10.41 -0.59
N PRO A 152 -9.81 10.32 -0.12
CA PRO A 152 -10.44 11.39 0.63
C PRO A 152 -9.79 11.65 2.01
N PHE A 153 -8.96 10.75 2.49
CA PHE A 153 -8.16 10.98 3.70
C PHE A 153 -6.80 11.61 3.38
N LEU A 154 -6.15 11.18 2.31
CA LEU A 154 -4.82 11.66 1.92
C LEU A 154 -4.83 13.08 1.36
N LEU A 155 -5.74 13.37 0.43
CA LEU A 155 -5.77 14.67 -0.27
C LEU A 155 -6.01 15.86 0.67
N PRO A 156 -7.02 15.85 1.56
CA PRO A 156 -7.23 16.94 2.51
C PRO A 156 -6.06 17.07 3.48
N PHE A 157 -5.46 15.94 3.87
CA PHE A 157 -4.33 15.95 4.78
C PHE A 157 -3.08 16.57 4.16
N LEU A 158 -2.75 16.25 2.91
CA LEU A 158 -1.63 16.87 2.20
C LEU A 158 -1.88 18.37 1.93
N LYS A 159 -3.13 18.76 1.71
CA LYS A 159 -3.52 20.15 1.57
C LYS A 159 -3.37 20.93 2.90
N GLU A 160 -3.85 20.35 4.00
CA GLU A 160 -3.68 20.92 5.36
C GLU A 160 -2.20 21.12 5.72
N LEU A 161 -1.34 20.17 5.34
CA LEU A 161 0.11 20.28 5.53
C LEU A 161 0.74 21.35 4.63
N GLY A 162 0.18 21.60 3.44
CA GLY A 162 0.61 22.67 2.55
C GLY A 162 0.27 24.04 3.12
N GLU A 163 -0.99 24.26 3.48
CA GLU A 163 -1.47 25.52 4.04
C GLU A 163 -0.73 25.93 5.32
N LYS A 164 -0.50 24.96 6.23
CA LYS A 164 0.28 25.18 7.46
C LYS A 164 1.78 25.37 7.22
N GLY A 165 2.31 24.84 6.14
CA GLY A 165 3.71 24.99 5.76
C GLY A 165 4.01 26.33 5.07
N ASP A 166 3.00 26.98 4.48
CA ASP A 166 3.13 28.30 3.86
C ASP A 166 3.01 29.43 4.90
N GLU A 167 2.58 29.11 6.13
CA GLU A 167 2.50 30.04 7.27
C GLU A 167 3.77 30.07 8.14
N GLU A 168 4.76 29.19 7.87
CA GLU A 168 6.06 29.13 8.53
C GLU A 168 7.08 30.08 7.88
#